data_8d137d0763120772730e06e6ec07338b
#
_entry.id   8d137d0763120772730e06e6ec07338b
#
_cell.length_a   1.000
_cell.length_b   1.000
_cell.length_c   1.000
_cell.angle_alpha   90.00
_cell.angle_beta   90.00
_cell.angle_gamma   90.00
#
_symmetry.space_group_name_H-M   'P 1'
#
loop_
_entity.id
_entity.type
_entity.pdbx_description
1 polymer ?
#
loop_
_entity_poly.entity_id
_entity_poly.type
_entity_poly.pdbx_seq_one_letter_code
_entity_poly.pdbx_strand_id
1 'polypeptide(L)' 'MSDDMCKKDIRALLKTFGVMADEAIVGHIAKNPTMDTLKLKVTLEDMTDYGDNDIEALELEVTKDIHCK' A
#
# COMPACT_ATOMS: atom_id res chain seq x y z
N MET A 1 -7.66 -16.43 -19.08
CA MET A 1 -8.86 -16.34 -18.31
C MET A 1 -8.84 -15.20 -17.35
N SER A 2 -9.98 -14.85 -16.79
CA SER A 2 -10.09 -13.67 -15.93
C SER A 2 -9.20 -13.73 -14.69
N ASP A 3 -8.98 -14.93 -14.14
CA ASP A 3 -8.12 -15.06 -12.95
C ASP A 3 -6.70 -14.63 -13.21
N ASP A 4 -6.14 -14.96 -14.38
CA ASP A 4 -4.78 -14.58 -14.71
C ASP A 4 -4.66 -13.07 -14.91
N MET A 5 -5.66 -12.45 -15.51
CA MET A 5 -5.68 -10.99 -15.69
C MET A 5 -5.80 -10.28 -14.36
N CYS A 6 -6.63 -10.80 -13.46
CA CYS A 6 -6.77 -10.22 -12.12
C CYS A 6 -5.46 -10.26 -11.35
N LYS A 7 -4.78 -11.40 -11.38
CA LYS A 7 -3.51 -11.55 -10.68
C LYS A 7 -2.44 -10.63 -11.25
N LYS A 8 -2.44 -10.47 -12.56
CA LYS A 8 -1.50 -9.60 -13.24
C LYS A 8 -1.71 -8.14 -12.82
N ASP A 9 -2.96 -7.70 -12.78
CA ASP A 9 -3.30 -6.34 -12.39
C ASP A 9 -2.99 -6.10 -10.91
N ILE A 10 -3.26 -7.09 -10.05
CA ILE A 10 -2.93 -6.99 -8.63
C ILE A 10 -1.44 -6.79 -8.44
N ARG A 11 -0.63 -7.59 -9.13
CA ARG A 11 0.82 -7.47 -9.03
C ARG A 11 1.32 -6.14 -9.56
N ALA A 12 0.72 -5.65 -10.64
CA ALA A 12 1.09 -4.36 -11.21
C ALA A 12 0.78 -3.23 -10.23
N LEU A 13 -0.37 -3.28 -9.58
CA LEU A 13 -0.72 -2.29 -8.56
C LEU A 13 0.27 -2.30 -7.41
N LEU A 14 0.57 -3.48 -6.88
CA LEU A 14 1.48 -3.60 -5.74
C LEU A 14 2.89 -3.18 -6.11
N LYS A 15 3.34 -3.51 -7.32
CA LYS A 15 4.65 -3.10 -7.79
C LYS A 15 4.75 -1.57 -7.90
N THR A 16 3.74 -0.95 -8.52
CA THR A 16 3.71 0.50 -8.68
C THR A 16 3.70 1.18 -7.31
N PHE A 17 2.82 0.70 -6.42
CA PHE A 17 2.75 1.25 -5.07
C PHE A 17 4.07 1.07 -4.33
N GLY A 18 4.65 -0.14 -4.43
CA GLY A 18 5.91 -0.43 -3.75
C GLY A 18 7.03 0.49 -4.18
N VAL A 19 7.18 0.73 -5.48
CA VAL A 19 8.22 1.62 -6.01
C VAL A 19 8.00 3.06 -5.52
N MET A 20 6.78 3.55 -5.64
CA MET A 20 6.46 4.91 -5.23
C MET A 20 6.60 5.10 -3.72
N ALA A 21 6.14 4.12 -2.96
CA ALA A 21 6.23 4.17 -1.50
C ALA A 21 7.67 4.11 -1.04
N ASP A 22 8.48 3.26 -1.67
CA ASP A 22 9.89 3.14 -1.34
C ASP A 22 10.60 4.47 -1.52
N GLU A 23 10.40 5.12 -2.65
CA GLU A 23 11.00 6.43 -2.92
C GLU A 23 10.55 7.48 -1.92
N ALA A 24 9.27 7.49 -1.59
CA ALA A 24 8.71 8.46 -0.64
C ALA A 24 9.28 8.25 0.76
N ILE A 25 9.35 6.99 1.19
CA ILE A 25 9.84 6.66 2.52
C ILE A 25 11.32 6.97 2.64
N VAL A 26 12.12 6.55 1.67
CA VAL A 26 13.56 6.79 1.67
C VAL A 26 13.85 8.29 1.64
N GLY A 27 13.11 9.04 0.82
CA GLY A 27 13.27 10.49 0.75
C GLY A 27 12.94 11.17 2.08
N HIS A 28 11.90 10.70 2.74
CA HIS A 28 11.50 11.23 4.05
C HIS A 28 12.58 10.98 5.10
N ILE A 29 13.14 9.78 5.12
CA ILE A 29 14.20 9.41 6.05
C ILE A 29 15.44 10.27 5.81
N ALA A 30 15.77 10.51 4.54
CA ALA A 30 16.92 11.33 4.18
C ALA A 30 16.79 12.77 4.67
N LYS A 31 15.57 13.29 4.70
CA LYS A 31 15.30 14.64 5.17
C LYS A 31 15.30 14.75 6.70
N ASN A 32 15.20 13.62 7.39
CA ASN A 32 15.08 13.57 8.84
C ASN A 32 16.11 12.61 9.43
N PRO A 33 17.41 12.94 9.34
CA PRO A 33 18.48 12.00 9.68
C PRO A 33 18.58 11.65 11.16
N THR A 34 17.94 12.42 12.04
CA THR A 34 17.98 12.14 13.48
C THR A 34 16.84 11.20 13.92
N MET A 35 15.97 10.84 13.00
CA MET A 35 14.85 9.98 13.32
C MET A 35 15.29 8.53 13.53
N ASP A 36 14.82 7.91 14.62
CA ASP A 36 15.16 6.53 14.95
C ASP A 36 14.16 5.52 14.39
N THR A 37 12.88 5.83 14.53
CA THR A 37 11.81 4.92 14.13
C THR A 37 10.73 5.67 13.40
N LEU A 38 10.26 5.10 12.30
CA LEU A 38 9.17 5.64 11.53
C LEU A 38 7.99 4.66 11.59
N LYS A 39 6.87 5.11 12.14
CA LYS A 39 5.69 4.29 12.22
C LYS A 39 4.79 4.59 11.04
N LEU A 40 4.55 3.56 10.21
CA LEU A 40 3.77 3.72 8.99
C LEU A 40 2.53 2.84 9.01
N LYS A 41 1.48 3.38 8.43
CA LYS A 41 0.22 2.67 8.25
C LYS A 41 -0.14 2.72 6.78
N VAL A 42 -0.38 1.54 6.20
CA VAL A 42 -0.81 1.43 4.81
C VAL A 42 -2.25 0.97 4.81
N THR A 43 -3.08 1.68 4.07
CA THR A 43 -4.51 1.36 3.98
C THR A 43 -4.87 1.07 2.53
N LEU A 44 -5.56 -0.04 2.33
CA LEU A 44 -6.12 -0.41 1.04
C LEU A 44 -7.61 -0.17 1.09
N GLU A 45 -8.12 0.66 0.21
CA GLU A 45 -9.53 1.03 0.18
C GLU A 45 -10.13 0.64 -1.15
N ASP A 46 -11.26 -0.06 -1.09
CA ASP A 46 -11.99 -0.50 -2.28
C ASP A 46 -12.96 0.59 -2.71
N MET A 47 -12.73 1.16 -3.88
CA MET A 47 -13.55 2.24 -4.41
C MET A 47 -14.49 1.77 -5.51
N THR A 48 -14.67 0.47 -5.63
CA THR A 48 -15.52 -0.09 -6.66
C THR A 48 -16.99 0.15 -6.38
N ASP A 49 -17.72 0.54 -7.41
CA ASP A 49 -19.17 0.64 -7.33
C ASP A 49 -19.78 -0.70 -7.72
N TYR A 50 -20.25 -1.43 -6.73
CA TYR A 50 -20.81 -2.75 -6.99
C TYR A 50 -22.26 -2.73 -7.43
N GLY A 51 -22.96 -1.65 -7.13
CA GLY A 51 -24.38 -1.56 -7.44
C GLY A 51 -25.22 -2.55 -6.66
N ASP A 52 -24.65 -3.19 -5.66
CA ASP A 52 -25.31 -4.23 -4.86
C ASP A 52 -24.86 -4.06 -3.41
N ASN A 53 -25.81 -3.92 -2.51
CA ASN A 53 -25.53 -3.70 -1.09
C ASN A 53 -25.06 -4.95 -0.36
N ASP A 54 -25.17 -6.12 -1.00
CA ASP A 54 -24.77 -7.37 -0.38
C ASP A 54 -23.27 -7.63 -0.47
N ILE A 55 -22.55 -6.83 -1.27
CA ILE A 55 -21.12 -6.99 -1.44
C ILE A 55 -20.38 -6.05 -0.49
N GLU A 56 -19.56 -6.63 0.37
CA GLU A 56 -18.73 -5.84 1.28
C GLU A 56 -17.50 -5.32 0.57
N ALA A 57 -17.19 -4.04 0.79
CA ALA A 57 -15.98 -3.46 0.23
C ALA A 57 -14.74 -4.09 0.87
N LEU A 58 -13.71 -4.26 0.06
CA LEU A 58 -12.43 -4.78 0.54
C LEU A 58 -11.72 -3.70 1.35
N GLU A 59 -11.28 -4.06 2.55
CA GLU A 59 -10.50 -3.17 3.39
C GLU A 59 -9.33 -3.92 3.98
N LEU A 60 -8.17 -3.30 3.91
CA LEU A 60 -6.96 -3.87 4.50
C LEU A 60 -6.11 -2.75 5.07
N GLU A 61 -5.63 -2.96 6.27
CA GLU A 61 -4.83 -1.97 6.97
C GLU A 61 -3.62 -2.66 7.60
N VAL A 62 -2.44 -2.18 7.30
CA VAL A 62 -1.20 -2.73 7.83
C VAL A 62 -0.39 -1.62 8.48
N THR A 63 0.01 -1.85 9.73
CA THR A 63 0.85 -0.91 10.46
C THR A 63 2.17 -1.57 10.76
N LYS A 64 3.27 -0.86 10.54
CA LYS A 64 4.59 -1.38 10.79
C LYS A 64 5.54 -0.27 11.19
N ASP A 65 6.45 -0.60 12.10
CA ASP A 65 7.52 0.29 12.51
C ASP A 65 8.74 0.04 11.64
N ILE A 66 9.29 1.11 11.09
CA ILE A 66 10.50 1.06 10.29
C ILE A 66 11.64 1.56 11.15
N HIS A 67 12.61 0.71 11.40
CA HIS A 67 13.75 1.06 12.24
C HIS A 67 14.86 1.64 11.39
N CYS A 68 15.17 2.91 11.61
CA CYS A 68 16.15 3.65 10.81
C CYS A 68 17.56 3.61 11.42
N LYS A 69 17.65 3.17 12.67
CA LYS A 69 18.92 3.06 13.37
C LYS A 69 19.01 1.79 14.20
#